data_108611273dfb7612265f522b7086c4f2
#
_entry.id   108611273dfb7612265f522b7086c4f2
#
_cell.length_a   1.000
_cell.length_b   1.000
_cell.length_c   1.000
_cell.angle_alpha   90.00
_cell.angle_beta   90.00
_cell.angle_gamma   90.00
#
_symmetry.space_group_name_H-M   'P 1'
#
loop_
_entity.id
_entity.type
_entity.pdbx_description
1 polymer ?
#
loop_
_entity_poly.entity_id
_entity_poly.type
_entity_poly.pdbx_seq_one_letter_code
_entity_poly.pdbx_strand_id
1 'polypeptide(L)' 'MKETINVNIGSQSFTLDYDAYQTLRTYLEDVESRMGADDKEVMNDIENRMAEIFREKTPSPMMVVTLATVRSAMAQM' A
#
# COMPACT_ATOMS: atom_id res chain seq x y z
N MET A 1 17.11 10.52 -10.15
CA MET A 1 17.01 9.97 -8.79
C MET A 1 15.57 9.82 -8.40
N LYS A 2 15.22 8.67 -7.89
CA LYS A 2 13.86 8.44 -7.40
C LYS A 2 13.76 8.88 -5.94
N GLU A 3 12.72 9.62 -5.64
CA GLU A 3 12.41 9.96 -4.27
C GLU A 3 11.65 8.81 -3.61
N THR A 4 11.85 8.63 -2.33
CA THR A 4 11.13 7.64 -1.54
C THR A 4 10.39 8.32 -0.41
N ILE A 5 9.37 7.64 0.11
CA ILE A 5 8.57 8.13 1.21
C ILE A 5 8.27 6.96 2.15
N ASN A 6 8.28 7.24 3.45
CA ASN A 6 7.93 6.25 4.47
C ASN A 6 6.46 6.39 4.82
N VAL A 7 5.75 5.28 4.81
CA VAL A 7 4.33 5.27 5.16
C VAL A 7 4.03 4.08 6.08
N ASN A 8 2.98 4.22 6.87
CA ASN A 8 2.46 3.13 7.68
C ASN A 8 1.23 2.54 6.99
N ILE A 9 1.25 1.23 6.79
CA ILE A 9 0.15 0.51 6.18
C ILE A 9 -0.14 -0.69 7.08
N GLY A 10 -1.35 -0.78 7.60
CA GLY A 10 -1.75 -1.88 8.45
C GLY A 10 -0.83 -2.09 9.66
N SER A 11 -0.42 -1.05 10.32
CA SER A 11 0.47 -1.06 11.48
C SER A 11 1.92 -1.41 11.17
N GLN A 12 2.30 -1.47 9.90
CA GLN A 12 3.68 -1.72 9.48
C GLN A 12 4.23 -0.53 8.71
N SER A 13 5.52 -0.26 8.89
CA SER A 13 6.21 0.79 8.14
C SER A 13 6.81 0.25 6.86
N PHE A 14 6.63 1.00 5.79
CA PHE A 14 7.21 0.67 4.47
C PHE A 14 7.85 1.91 3.88
N THR A 15 8.90 1.69 3.10
CA THR A 15 9.51 2.74 2.27
C THR A 15 9.11 2.47 0.83
N LEU A 16 8.44 3.42 0.21
CA LEU A 16 7.95 3.29 -1.16
C LEU A 16 8.67 4.28 -2.07
N ASP A 17 8.87 3.90 -3.34
CA ASP A 17 9.18 4.89 -4.37
C ASP A 17 8.02 5.88 -4.44
N TYR A 18 8.30 7.11 -4.78
CA TYR A 18 7.27 8.16 -4.79
C TYR A 18 6.12 7.85 -5.77
N ASP A 19 6.44 7.33 -6.94
CA ASP A 19 5.42 6.90 -7.92
C ASP A 19 4.57 5.74 -7.39
N ALA A 20 5.20 4.81 -6.66
CA ALA A 20 4.48 3.72 -6.00
C ALA A 20 3.52 4.27 -4.93
N TYR A 21 3.98 5.23 -4.16
CA TYR A 21 3.15 5.89 -3.14
C TYR A 21 1.94 6.57 -3.77
N GLN A 22 2.15 7.32 -4.84
CA GLN A 22 1.04 8.02 -5.51
C GLN A 22 -0.01 7.03 -6.03
N THR A 23 0.43 5.94 -6.64
CA THR A 23 -0.47 4.91 -7.15
C THR A 23 -1.24 4.24 -6.01
N LEU A 24 -0.56 3.90 -4.93
CA LEU A 24 -1.18 3.28 -3.76
C LEU A 24 -2.21 4.23 -3.14
N ARG A 25 -1.84 5.47 -2.95
CA ARG A 25 -2.74 6.47 -2.38
C ARG A 25 -4.00 6.65 -3.21
N THR A 26 -3.85 6.75 -4.53
CA THR A 26 -4.98 6.90 -5.43
C THR A 26 -5.91 5.69 -5.34
N TYR A 27 -5.33 4.49 -5.27
CA TYR A 27 -6.10 3.26 -5.13
C TYR A 27 -6.90 3.25 -3.83
N LEU A 28 -6.26 3.58 -2.71
CA LEU A 28 -6.93 3.57 -1.40
C LEU A 28 -8.01 4.64 -1.31
N GLU A 29 -7.77 5.81 -1.87
CA GLU A 29 -8.78 6.88 -1.93
C GLU A 29 -9.98 6.46 -2.78
N ASP A 30 -9.73 5.78 -3.90
CA ASP A 30 -10.80 5.29 -4.77
C ASP A 30 -11.64 4.23 -4.06
N VAL A 31 -11.01 3.29 -3.39
CA VAL A 31 -11.72 2.26 -2.61
C VAL A 31 -12.56 2.90 -1.50
N GLU A 32 -11.98 3.82 -0.76
CA GLU A 32 -12.68 4.54 0.30
C GLU A 32 -13.90 5.28 -0.23
N SER A 33 -13.74 5.93 -1.37
CA SER A 33 -14.85 6.65 -2.03
C SER A 33 -16.00 5.74 -2.41
N ARG A 34 -15.68 4.52 -2.86
CA ARG A 34 -16.71 3.55 -3.27
C ARG A 34 -17.42 2.91 -2.09
N MET A 35 -16.73 2.75 -0.98
CA MET A 35 -17.27 2.05 0.20
C MET A 35 -17.93 2.98 1.21
N GLY A 36 -17.68 4.27 1.09
CA GLY A 36 -18.17 5.25 2.05
C GLY A 36 -17.26 5.37 3.27
N ALA A 37 -17.28 6.56 3.88
CA ALA A 37 -16.38 6.90 4.98
C ALA A 37 -16.65 6.15 6.27
N ASP A 38 -17.81 5.50 6.39
CA ASP A 38 -18.24 4.81 7.62
C ASP A 38 -17.67 3.40 7.74
N ASP A 39 -17.04 2.89 6.69
CA ASP A 39 -16.60 1.50 6.65
C ASP A 39 -15.10 1.35 6.94
N LYS A 40 -14.70 1.87 8.11
CA LYS A 40 -13.31 1.86 8.54
C LYS A 40 -12.76 0.46 8.75
N GLU A 41 -13.60 -0.47 9.17
CA GLU A 41 -13.20 -1.84 9.40
C GLU A 41 -12.78 -2.53 8.11
N VAL A 42 -13.54 -2.32 7.04
CA VAL A 42 -13.21 -2.85 5.73
C VAL A 42 -11.93 -2.22 5.19
N MET A 43 -11.76 -0.91 5.36
CA MET A 43 -10.53 -0.23 4.96
C MET A 43 -9.32 -0.78 5.71
N ASN A 44 -9.46 -1.04 7.01
CA ASN A 44 -8.41 -1.67 7.81
C ASN A 44 -8.04 -3.05 7.27
N ASP A 45 -9.03 -3.86 6.93
CA ASP A 45 -8.79 -5.20 6.37
C ASP A 45 -8.05 -5.11 5.04
N ILE A 46 -8.42 -4.17 4.19
CA ILE A 46 -7.75 -3.94 2.91
C ILE A 46 -6.29 -3.53 3.13
N GLU A 47 -6.05 -2.59 4.04
CA GLU A 47 -4.69 -2.15 4.35
C GLU A 47 -3.84 -3.26 4.95
N ASN A 48 -4.42 -4.07 5.84
CA ASN A 48 -3.73 -5.20 6.44
C ASN A 48 -3.36 -6.24 5.38
N ARG A 49 -4.25 -6.53 4.46
CA ARG A 49 -3.98 -7.45 3.36
C ARG A 49 -2.88 -6.91 2.44
N MET A 50 -2.94 -5.62 2.13
CA MET A 50 -1.92 -4.95 1.32
C MET A 50 -0.56 -5.04 2.01
N ALA A 51 -0.51 -4.80 3.33
CA ALA A 51 0.72 -4.90 4.11
C ALA A 51 1.30 -6.31 4.08
N GLU A 52 0.46 -7.33 4.19
CA GLU A 52 0.91 -8.72 4.07
C GLU A 52 1.55 -9.00 2.72
N ILE A 53 0.92 -8.55 1.65
CA ILE A 53 1.45 -8.74 0.29
C ILE A 53 2.78 -8.01 0.13
N PHE A 54 2.88 -6.78 0.60
CA PHE A 54 4.12 -6.02 0.53
C PHE A 54 5.23 -6.70 1.32
N ARG A 55 4.92 -7.20 2.52
CA ARG A 55 5.93 -7.86 3.35
C ARG A 55 6.41 -9.17 2.71
N GLU A 56 5.52 -9.88 2.05
CA GLU A 56 5.86 -11.08 1.31
C GLU A 56 6.82 -10.78 0.15
N LYS A 57 6.56 -9.69 -0.58
CA LYS A 57 7.38 -9.31 -1.74
C LYS A 57 8.64 -8.56 -1.36
N THR A 58 8.63 -7.88 -0.21
CA THR A 58 9.77 -7.13 0.30
C THR A 58 10.03 -7.55 1.75
N PRO A 59 10.59 -8.76 1.96
CA PRO A 59 10.73 -9.32 3.31
C PRO A 59 11.72 -8.57 4.20
N SER A 60 12.63 -7.80 3.61
CA SER A 60 13.58 -7.02 4.39
C SER A 60 13.05 -5.60 4.59
N PRO A 61 13.16 -5.03 5.81
CA PRO A 61 12.73 -3.65 6.04
C PRO A 61 13.57 -2.61 5.28
N MET A 62 14.70 -3.04 4.73
CA MET A 62 15.56 -2.18 3.91
C MET A 62 15.18 -2.16 2.44
N MET A 63 14.26 -3.03 2.03
CA MET A 63 13.79 -3.06 0.65
C MET A 63 12.77 -1.96 0.40
N VAL A 64 12.83 -1.37 -0.79
CA VAL A 64 11.89 -0.33 -1.20
C VAL A 64 10.74 -0.98 -1.97
N VAL A 65 9.52 -0.59 -1.64
CA VAL A 65 8.32 -1.02 -2.38
C VAL A 65 8.27 -0.21 -3.68
N THR A 66 8.36 -0.90 -4.80
CA THR A 66 8.36 -0.28 -6.12
C THR A 66 6.95 -0.20 -6.69
N LEU A 67 6.78 0.56 -7.77
CA LEU A 67 5.51 0.64 -8.48
C LEU A 67 5.05 -0.73 -8.97
N ALA A 68 5.98 -1.56 -9.44
CA ALA A 68 5.66 -2.92 -9.88
C ALA A 68 5.08 -3.76 -8.72
N THR A 69 5.64 -3.61 -7.52
CA THR A 69 5.15 -4.30 -6.33
C THR A 69 3.74 -3.83 -5.97
N VAL A 70 3.49 -2.52 -6.02
CA VAL A 70 2.16 -1.97 -5.74
C VAL A 70 1.14 -2.49 -6.75
N ARG A 71 1.47 -2.48 -8.04
CA ARG A 71 0.58 -2.98 -9.08
C ARG A 71 0.28 -4.46 -8.91
N SER A 72 1.29 -5.24 -8.56
CA SER A 72 1.12 -6.67 -8.30
C SER A 72 0.21 -6.93 -7.10
N ALA A 73 0.37 -6.15 -6.03
CA ALA A 73 -0.49 -6.24 -4.85
C ALA A 73 -1.93 -5.88 -5.19
N MET A 74 -2.13 -4.81 -5.95
CA MET A 74 -3.48 -4.41 -6.39
C MET A 74 -4.16 -5.49 -7.21
N ALA A 75 -3.39 -6.19 -8.04
CA ALA A 75 -3.93 -7.28 -8.87
C ALA A 75 -4.35 -8.49 -8.03
N GLN A 76 -3.77 -8.66 -6.84
CA GLN A 76 -4.14 -9.74 -5.92
C GLN A 76 -5.32 -9.39 -5.02
N MET A 77 -5.68 -8.14 -4.99
CA MET A 77 -6.82 -7.66 -4.23
C MET A 77 -8.11 -7.82 -5.02
#